data_98b2d48f81e66550a598ee5638c4dc5a
#
_entry.id   98b2d48f81e66550a598ee5638c4dc5a
#
_cell.length_a   1.000
_cell.length_b   1.000
_cell.length_c   1.000
_cell.angle_alpha   90.00
_cell.angle_beta   90.00
_cell.angle_gamma   90.00
#
_symmetry.space_group_name_H-M   'P 1'
#
loop_
_entity.id
_entity.type
_entity.pdbx_description
1 polymer ?
#
loop_
_entity_poly.entity_id
_entity_poly.type
_entity_poly.pdbx_seq_one_letter_code
_entity_poly.pdbx_strand_id
1 'polypeptide(L)'
;MLFVQPGLLTEETQKTKDKQQEKPVPSRYVCANCHTPVSDASCLLVIQGDSPNHYFANPDGLLFEILTFSWCQNLLDGSPSVWQNTWFAGYSWTVQYCSGCQIHMGWRYDGTA
;
A
#
# COMPACT_ATOMS: atom_id res chain seq x y z
N MET A 1 -6.81 2.00 -10.43
CA MET A 1 -6.28 0.90 -9.65
C MET A 1 -6.06 1.33 -8.22
N LEU A 2 -6.25 0.45 -7.29
CA LEU A 2 -6.14 0.77 -5.88
C LEU A 2 -5.23 -0.26 -5.24
N PHE A 3 -4.23 0.19 -4.49
CA PHE A 3 -3.32 -0.71 -3.81
C PHE A 3 -3.52 -0.60 -2.31
N VAL A 4 -3.51 -1.73 -1.64
CA VAL A 4 -3.76 -1.84 -0.22
C VAL A 4 -2.58 -2.55 0.40
N GLN A 5 -1.82 -1.85 1.24
CA GLN A 5 -0.50 -2.33 1.66
C GLN A 5 -0.35 -2.27 3.18
N PRO A 6 -0.33 -3.43 3.86
CA PRO A 6 -0.08 -3.41 5.30
C PRO A 6 1.38 -3.55 5.70
N GLY A 7 2.24 -4.05 4.85
CA GLY A 7 3.60 -4.39 5.24
C GLY A 7 4.64 -3.36 4.88
N LEU A 8 4.33 -2.08 5.08
CA LEU A 8 5.22 -1.02 4.63
C LEU A 8 5.90 -0.31 5.77
N LEU A 9 7.03 0.28 5.45
CA LEU A 9 7.80 1.10 6.33
C LEU A 9 7.98 2.45 5.67
N THR A 10 7.86 3.52 6.44
CA THR A 10 8.06 4.85 5.93
C THR A 10 9.52 5.20 5.92
N GLU A 11 9.98 5.82 4.84
CA GLU A 11 11.36 6.20 4.71
C GLU A 11 11.44 7.60 4.12
N GLU A 12 12.20 8.47 4.77
CA GLU A 12 12.43 9.79 4.24
C GLU A 12 13.31 9.69 3.03
N THR A 13 12.97 10.42 1.98
CA THR A 13 13.75 10.36 0.77
C THR A 13 14.97 11.22 0.84
N GLN A 14 15.08 12.06 1.83
CA GLN A 14 16.21 12.94 1.95
C GLN A 14 16.42 13.38 3.35
N LYS A 15 17.68 13.44 3.72
CA LYS A 15 18.06 13.97 4.97
C LYS A 15 18.84 15.19 4.72
N THR A 16 18.52 16.28 5.33
CA THR A 16 19.28 17.47 5.16
C THR A 16 19.62 18.03 6.51
N LYS A 17 20.80 18.58 6.63
CA LYS A 17 21.19 19.27 7.79
C LYS A 17 20.90 20.72 7.72
N ASP A 18 20.38 21.17 6.62
CA ASP A 18 20.09 22.56 6.44
C ASP A 18 18.85 22.93 7.21
N LYS A 19 18.99 23.79 8.16
CA LYS A 19 17.89 24.19 8.96
C LYS A 19 16.91 25.06 8.24
N GLN A 20 17.27 25.56 7.09
CA GLN A 20 16.39 26.39 6.34
C GLN A 20 15.51 25.64 5.41
N GLN A 21 15.51 24.33 5.53
CA GLN A 21 14.64 23.51 4.73
C GLN A 21 13.20 23.86 5.03
N GLU A 22 12.50 24.43 4.07
CA GLU A 22 11.17 24.85 4.30
C GLU A 22 10.14 23.86 3.90
N LYS A 23 10.44 23.06 2.88
CA LYS A 23 9.49 22.10 2.39
C LYS A 23 9.88 20.75 2.84
N PRO A 24 9.01 20.05 3.57
CA PRO A 24 9.34 18.67 3.95
C PRO A 24 9.42 17.82 2.71
N VAL A 25 10.34 16.89 2.70
CA VAL A 25 10.47 15.92 1.63
C VAL A 25 9.43 14.85 1.85
N PRO A 26 8.64 14.48 0.82
CA PRO A 26 7.65 13.44 1.02
C PRO A 26 8.29 12.14 1.44
N SER A 27 7.66 11.44 2.35
CA SER A 27 8.15 10.15 2.80
C SER A 27 7.89 9.12 1.73
N ARG A 28 8.81 8.19 1.62
CA ARG A 28 8.62 7.02 0.78
C ARG A 28 8.15 5.87 1.61
N TYR A 29 7.42 4.98 0.96
CA TYR A 29 6.98 3.73 1.58
C TYR A 29 7.76 2.59 0.94
N VAL A 30 8.41 1.80 1.77
CA VAL A 30 9.28 0.72 1.32
C VAL A 30 8.83 -0.57 1.99
N CYS A 31 9.23 -1.70 1.42
CA CYS A 31 8.98 -2.99 2.04
C CYS A 31 9.66 -3.04 3.39
N ALA A 32 8.93 -3.43 4.43
CA ALA A 32 9.49 -3.46 5.78
C ALA A 32 10.58 -4.51 5.92
N ASN A 33 10.61 -5.49 5.03
CA ASN A 33 11.58 -6.57 5.10
C ASN A 33 12.86 -6.27 4.34
N CYS A 34 12.75 -5.80 3.09
CA CYS A 34 13.95 -5.62 2.26
C CYS A 34 14.16 -4.20 1.79
N HIS A 35 13.27 -3.28 2.15
CA HIS A 35 13.37 -1.86 1.84
C HIS A 35 13.27 -1.54 0.35
N THR A 36 12.73 -2.45 -0.44
CA THR A 36 12.43 -2.15 -1.84
C THR A 36 11.39 -1.05 -1.90
N PRO A 37 11.59 0.00 -2.70
CA PRO A 37 10.61 1.09 -2.78
C PRO A 37 9.29 0.61 -3.37
N VAL A 38 8.19 1.01 -2.77
CA VAL A 38 6.86 0.59 -3.21
C VAL A 38 6.01 1.78 -3.62
N SER A 39 5.98 2.83 -2.83
CA SER A 39 5.18 4.00 -3.17
C SER A 39 5.70 5.20 -2.40
N ASP A 40 4.98 6.30 -2.43
CA ASP A 40 5.34 7.45 -1.61
C ASP A 40 4.09 8.16 -1.12
N ALA A 41 4.27 9.11 -0.23
CA ALA A 41 3.16 9.76 0.44
C ALA A 41 2.26 10.53 -0.53
N SER A 42 2.80 10.97 -1.66
CA SER A 42 1.98 11.69 -2.63
C SER A 42 0.97 10.78 -3.31
N CYS A 43 1.13 9.48 -3.20
CA CYS A 43 0.24 8.50 -3.80
C CYS A 43 -0.81 7.97 -2.83
N LEU A 44 -0.81 8.44 -1.58
CA LEU A 44 -1.83 8.02 -0.63
C LEU A 44 -3.20 8.44 -1.14
N LEU A 45 -4.17 7.55 -0.99
CA LEU A 45 -5.48 7.73 -1.55
C LEU A 45 -6.52 7.57 -0.45
N VAL A 46 -7.36 8.59 -0.28
CA VAL A 46 -8.47 8.50 0.66
C VAL A 46 -9.65 7.86 -0.05
N ILE A 47 -10.15 6.77 0.52
CA ILE A 47 -11.28 6.07 -0.05
C ILE A 47 -12.15 5.64 1.12
N GLN A 48 -13.42 5.89 1.07
CA GLN A 48 -14.35 5.52 2.12
C GLN A 48 -13.96 6.11 3.47
N GLY A 49 -13.95 7.42 3.55
CA GLY A 49 -13.71 8.08 4.83
C GLY A 49 -12.73 9.20 4.70
N ASP A 50 -12.10 9.55 5.82
CA ASP A 50 -11.28 10.72 5.88
C ASP A 50 -9.80 10.43 5.85
N SER A 51 -9.42 9.17 5.73
CA SER A 51 -8.03 8.80 5.88
C SER A 51 -7.67 7.68 4.92
N PRO A 52 -6.44 7.63 4.43
CA PRO A 52 -5.97 6.47 3.66
C PRO A 52 -5.68 5.27 4.54
N ASN A 53 -5.85 5.41 5.85
CA ASN A 53 -5.55 4.35 6.80
C ASN A 53 -6.84 3.64 7.18
N HIS A 54 -6.86 2.33 7.08
CA HIS A 54 -8.05 1.53 7.35
C HIS A 54 -7.72 0.31 8.17
N TYR A 55 -8.73 -0.19 8.87
CA TYR A 55 -8.61 -1.45 9.63
C TYR A 55 -9.66 -2.40 9.12
N PHE A 56 -9.24 -3.56 8.65
CA PHE A 56 -10.16 -4.58 8.14
C PHE A 56 -9.78 -5.94 8.69
N ALA A 57 -10.79 -6.79 8.84
CA ALA A 57 -10.56 -8.17 9.27
C ALA A 57 -10.75 -9.10 8.08
N ASN A 58 -9.89 -10.12 7.98
CA ASN A 58 -10.09 -11.13 6.96
C ASN A 58 -11.14 -12.15 7.47
N PRO A 59 -11.53 -13.13 6.63
CA PRO A 59 -12.56 -14.08 7.06
C PRO A 59 -12.17 -14.90 8.28
N ASP A 60 -10.87 -15.03 8.56
CA ASP A 60 -10.41 -15.73 9.74
C ASP A 60 -10.37 -14.88 10.99
N GLY A 61 -10.77 -13.62 10.87
CA GLY A 61 -10.80 -12.72 12.00
C GLY A 61 -9.52 -11.98 12.29
N LEU A 62 -8.50 -12.14 11.44
CA LEU A 62 -7.26 -11.40 11.62
C LEU A 62 -7.46 -9.96 11.18
N LEU A 63 -7.04 -9.04 12.02
CA LEU A 63 -7.22 -7.62 11.76
C LEU A 63 -5.99 -7.06 11.08
N PHE A 64 -6.19 -6.32 10.01
CA PHE A 64 -5.12 -5.67 9.28
C PHE A 64 -5.30 -4.17 9.33
N GLU A 65 -4.21 -3.48 9.62
CA GLU A 65 -4.14 -2.03 9.43
C GLU A 65 -3.49 -1.81 8.07
N ILE A 66 -4.18 -1.12 7.17
CA ILE A 66 -3.71 -0.98 5.81
C ILE A 66 -3.70 0.48 5.39
N LEU A 67 -2.87 0.76 4.40
CA LEU A 67 -2.87 2.05 3.71
C LEU A 67 -3.31 1.84 2.28
N THR A 68 -4.01 2.81 1.72
CA THR A 68 -4.47 2.73 0.35
C THR A 68 -3.69 3.73 -0.50
N PHE A 69 -3.27 3.27 -1.68
CA PHE A 69 -2.47 4.05 -2.61
C PHE A 69 -3.10 4.02 -4.00
N SER A 70 -2.92 5.10 -4.74
CA SER A 70 -3.33 5.14 -6.14
C SER A 70 -2.30 4.47 -7.04
N TRP A 71 -1.07 4.28 -6.57
CA TRP A 71 0.01 3.75 -7.38
C TRP A 71 1.06 3.08 -6.50
N CYS A 72 1.54 1.93 -6.95
CA CYS A 72 2.64 1.22 -6.32
C CYS A 72 3.51 0.60 -7.39
N GLN A 73 4.74 0.28 -7.02
CA GLN A 73 5.70 -0.35 -7.91
C GLN A 73 6.38 -1.51 -7.21
N ASN A 74 7.09 -2.32 -7.97
CA ASN A 74 7.90 -3.42 -7.45
C ASN A 74 7.08 -4.47 -6.73
N LEU A 75 5.89 -4.73 -7.26
CA LEU A 75 4.99 -5.74 -6.71
C LEU A 75 4.71 -6.79 -7.78
N LEU A 76 4.49 -8.01 -7.34
CA LEU A 76 4.19 -9.13 -8.21
C LEU A 76 2.83 -9.69 -7.87
N ASP A 77 2.05 -10.03 -8.89
CA ASP A 77 0.76 -10.68 -8.69
C ASP A 77 0.99 -12.08 -8.14
N GLY A 78 0.31 -12.41 -7.06
CA GLY A 78 0.45 -13.71 -6.43
C GLY A 78 -0.78 -14.57 -6.52
N SER A 79 -1.83 -14.10 -7.19
CA SER A 79 -3.07 -14.86 -7.32
C SER A 79 -3.83 -14.32 -8.50
N PRO A 80 -4.88 -15.04 -8.97
CA PRO A 80 -5.83 -14.43 -9.89
C PRO A 80 -6.63 -13.36 -9.17
N SER A 81 -7.34 -12.53 -9.93
CA SER A 81 -8.28 -11.58 -9.37
C SER A 81 -9.45 -12.31 -8.75
N VAL A 82 -9.86 -11.86 -7.57
CA VAL A 82 -10.92 -12.52 -6.81
C VAL A 82 -11.90 -11.45 -6.33
N TRP A 83 -13.19 -11.78 -6.41
CA TRP A 83 -14.24 -10.89 -5.94
C TRP A 83 -14.70 -11.23 -4.54
N GLN A 84 -14.46 -12.46 -4.10
CA GLN A 84 -14.99 -12.97 -2.87
C GLN A 84 -14.34 -12.27 -1.69
N ASN A 85 -15.14 -11.88 -0.71
CA ASN A 85 -14.67 -11.24 0.52
C ASN A 85 -13.92 -9.94 0.29
N THR A 86 -14.23 -9.24 -0.80
CA THR A 86 -13.55 -7.99 -1.07
C THR A 86 -13.93 -6.95 -0.02
N TRP A 87 -12.95 -6.15 0.39
CA TRP A 87 -13.16 -5.08 1.35
C TRP A 87 -13.74 -3.83 0.71
N PHE A 88 -13.62 -3.71 -0.60
CA PHE A 88 -14.13 -2.53 -1.31
C PHE A 88 -15.11 -2.99 -2.37
N ALA A 89 -16.38 -2.65 -2.18
CA ALA A 89 -17.44 -3.07 -3.10
C ALA A 89 -17.15 -2.55 -4.50
N GLY A 90 -17.33 -3.40 -5.50
CA GLY A 90 -17.06 -3.02 -6.87
C GLY A 90 -15.63 -3.25 -7.32
N TYR A 91 -14.79 -3.82 -6.46
CA TYR A 91 -13.38 -4.09 -6.80
C TYR A 91 -13.06 -5.54 -6.57
N SER A 92 -12.32 -6.13 -7.49
CA SER A 92 -11.70 -7.44 -7.27
C SER A 92 -10.33 -7.22 -6.67
N TRP A 93 -9.79 -8.23 -6.03
CA TRP A 93 -8.48 -8.11 -5.41
C TRP A 93 -7.53 -9.19 -5.91
N THR A 94 -6.26 -8.84 -5.98
CA THR A 94 -5.18 -9.71 -6.40
C THR A 94 -4.06 -9.60 -5.37
N VAL A 95 -3.63 -10.73 -4.84
CA VAL A 95 -2.55 -10.75 -3.86
C VAL A 95 -1.29 -10.18 -4.48
N GLN A 96 -0.57 -9.37 -3.72
CA GLN A 96 0.67 -8.75 -4.20
C GLN A 96 1.83 -9.18 -3.32
N TYR A 97 2.94 -9.52 -3.95
CA TYR A 97 4.18 -9.84 -3.26
C TYR A 97 5.24 -8.82 -3.61
N CYS A 98 6.16 -8.59 -2.69
CA CYS A 98 7.32 -7.74 -2.96
C CYS A 98 8.21 -8.39 -4.00
N SER A 99 8.59 -7.64 -5.04
CA SER A 99 9.45 -8.20 -6.06
C SER A 99 10.88 -8.42 -5.56
N GLY A 100 11.28 -7.74 -4.49
CA GLY A 100 12.62 -7.87 -3.97
C GLY A 100 12.81 -9.07 -3.08
N CYS A 101 11.87 -9.34 -2.17
CA CYS A 101 12.03 -10.43 -1.20
C CYS A 101 10.86 -11.39 -1.20
N GLN A 102 9.80 -11.09 -1.96
CA GLN A 102 8.67 -12.01 -2.18
C GLN A 102 7.82 -12.25 -0.93
N ILE A 103 7.90 -11.35 0.02
CA ILE A 103 6.98 -11.39 1.16
C ILE A 103 5.63 -10.86 0.70
N HIS A 104 4.57 -11.32 1.35
CA HIS A 104 3.24 -10.82 1.05
C HIS A 104 3.16 -9.36 1.45
N MET A 105 2.82 -8.50 0.47
CA MET A 105 2.79 -7.07 0.70
C MET A 105 1.39 -6.54 0.90
N GLY A 106 0.42 -7.09 0.20
CA GLY A 106 -0.92 -6.59 0.26
C GLY A 106 -1.73 -7.04 -0.93
N TRP A 107 -2.60 -6.15 -1.40
CA TRP A 107 -3.54 -6.49 -2.47
C TRP A 107 -3.68 -5.33 -3.42
N ARG A 108 -3.83 -5.63 -4.70
CA ARG A 108 -4.21 -4.64 -5.70
C ARG A 108 -5.69 -4.81 -5.98
N TYR A 109 -6.42 -3.70 -5.95
CA TYR A 109 -7.84 -3.69 -6.20
C TYR A 109 -8.12 -3.08 -7.55
N ASP A 110 -8.86 -3.80 -8.41
CA ASP A 110 -9.22 -3.34 -9.73
C ASP A 110 -10.72 -3.21 -9.80
N GLY A 111 -11.18 -2.02 -10.12
CA GLY A 111 -12.60 -1.77 -10.20
C GLY A 111 -13.18 -2.26 -11.51
N THR A 112 -14.50 -2.44 -11.51
CA THR A 112 -15.19 -2.68 -12.77
C THR A 112 -15.29 -1.36 -13.48
N ALA A 113 -14.95 -1.36 -14.71
CA ALA A 113 -14.91 -0.13 -15.50
C ALA A 113 -16.28 0.42 -15.76
#